data_081ec7542069bdbfdbd0da021821969b
#
_entry.id   081ec7542069bdbfdbd0da021821969b
#
_cell.length_a   1.000
_cell.length_b   1.000
_cell.length_c   1.000
_cell.angle_alpha   90.00
_cell.angle_beta   90.00
_cell.angle_gamma   90.00
#
_symmetry.space_group_name_H-M   'P 1'
#
loop_
_entity.id
_entity.type
_entity.pdbx_description
1 polymer ?
#
loop_
_entity_poly.entity_id
_entity_poly.type
_entity_poly.pdbx_seq_one_letter_code
_entity_poly.pdbx_strand_id
1 'polypeptide(L)'
;MKGLRWLLTAALAVSTAAQAYTIEGKVVGISDGDTLTVLDAGKKQHKIRLADIDAPESSQPYGNRARQHLSELTFGKQVVADCREQDRYKRDVCTVTVGETDVNADLVETGHAWVYSQYNRRDDLPAIQEGAKAAAKGLWGQPEAQIVEPSQWRKNQKGVQQQVQQAKQKKNYKAAAGPSYGSCGSKRYCGEMRSCAEAQYYYRQCGVSRLDGDKDGVPCEKLCGN
;
A
#
# COMPACT_ATOMS: atom_id res chain seq x y z
N MET A 1 22.15 53.13 38.46
CA MET A 1 21.93 52.76 37.07
C MET A 1 22.47 51.36 36.90
N LYS A 2 21.55 50.35 36.84
CA LYS A 2 21.93 48.91 36.72
C LYS A 2 21.71 48.48 35.29
N GLY A 3 22.83 48.21 34.58
CA GLY A 3 22.84 47.75 33.17
C GLY A 3 22.45 46.26 33.11
N LEU A 4 21.36 45.96 32.43
CA LEU A 4 20.88 44.60 32.12
C LEU A 4 21.61 44.07 30.91
N ARG A 5 22.55 43.12 31.13
CA ARG A 5 23.27 42.42 30.05
C ARG A 5 22.43 41.30 29.51
N TRP A 6 21.91 41.44 28.29
CA TRP A 6 21.25 40.38 27.54
C TRP A 6 22.30 39.40 27.00
N LEU A 7 22.30 38.18 27.49
CA LEU A 7 23.06 37.06 26.91
C LEU A 7 22.25 36.47 25.77
N LEU A 8 22.66 36.74 24.53
CA LEU A 8 22.16 36.07 23.35
C LEU A 8 22.77 34.66 23.30
N THR A 9 21.98 33.63 23.63
CA THR A 9 22.33 32.24 23.39
C THR A 9 21.99 31.91 21.94
N ALA A 10 23.04 31.81 21.08
CA ALA A 10 22.89 31.28 19.72
C ALA A 10 22.66 29.78 19.78
N ALA A 11 21.44 29.33 19.46
CA ALA A 11 21.17 27.91 19.25
C ALA A 11 21.76 27.46 17.92
N LEU A 12 22.84 26.67 17.97
CA LEU A 12 23.37 25.98 16.80
C LEU A 12 22.36 24.88 16.40
N ALA A 13 21.65 25.08 15.30
CA ALA A 13 20.87 24.03 14.66
C ALA A 13 21.85 23.06 13.97
N VAL A 14 22.09 21.91 14.56
CA VAL A 14 22.83 20.81 13.94
C VAL A 14 21.91 20.17 12.89
N SER A 15 22.07 20.56 11.63
CA SER A 15 21.46 19.84 10.51
C SER A 15 22.15 18.50 10.35
N THR A 16 21.50 17.40 10.71
CA THR A 16 21.95 16.05 10.40
C THR A 16 21.73 15.84 8.90
N ALA A 17 22.76 16.09 8.09
CA ALA A 17 22.78 15.66 6.70
C ALA A 17 22.70 14.14 6.67
N ALA A 18 21.73 13.57 5.94
CA ALA A 18 21.71 12.14 5.65
C ALA A 18 23.01 11.78 4.92
N GLN A 19 23.85 10.97 5.56
CA GLN A 19 25.13 10.58 5.02
C GLN A 19 24.92 9.43 4.04
N ALA A 20 25.41 9.56 2.81
CA ALA A 20 25.46 8.46 1.84
C ALA A 20 26.35 7.34 2.40
N TYR A 21 25.99 6.09 2.15
CA TYR A 21 26.72 4.91 2.60
C TYR A 21 26.61 3.79 1.57
N THR A 22 27.57 2.90 1.57
CA THR A 22 27.65 1.79 0.62
C THR A 22 27.35 0.45 1.33
N ILE A 23 26.57 -0.40 0.67
CA ILE A 23 26.31 -1.76 1.08
C ILE A 23 26.86 -2.69 0.00
N GLU A 24 27.76 -3.58 0.38
CA GLU A 24 28.33 -4.60 -0.51
C GLU A 24 27.86 -5.97 -0.05
N GLY A 25 27.50 -6.85 -1.02
CA GLY A 25 27.08 -8.19 -0.67
C GLY A 25 26.45 -8.94 -1.83
N LYS A 26 25.99 -10.15 -1.51
CA LYS A 26 25.34 -11.05 -2.49
C LYS A 26 23.83 -10.82 -2.50
N VAL A 27 23.24 -10.72 -3.67
CA VAL A 27 21.77 -10.68 -3.80
C VAL A 27 21.19 -12.06 -3.51
N VAL A 28 20.33 -12.14 -2.49
CA VAL A 28 19.71 -13.38 -2.00
C VAL A 28 18.19 -13.39 -2.16
N GLY A 29 17.57 -12.30 -2.64
CA GLY A 29 16.13 -12.23 -2.85
C GLY A 29 15.72 -11.10 -3.78
N ILE A 30 14.67 -11.33 -4.56
CA ILE A 30 14.01 -10.32 -5.43
C ILE A 30 12.54 -10.26 -5.01
N SER A 31 12.09 -9.09 -4.56
CA SER A 31 10.70 -8.89 -4.12
C SER A 31 9.78 -8.55 -5.30
N ASP A 32 10.18 -7.59 -6.09
CA ASP A 32 9.48 -7.04 -7.26
C ASP A 32 10.48 -6.50 -8.30
N GLY A 33 10.04 -5.68 -9.24
CA GLY A 33 10.89 -5.19 -10.34
C GLY A 33 11.92 -4.12 -9.94
N ASP A 34 11.90 -3.63 -8.70
CA ASP A 34 12.81 -2.59 -8.20
C ASP A 34 13.23 -2.74 -6.74
N THR A 35 12.94 -3.90 -6.16
CA THR A 35 13.27 -4.18 -4.75
C THR A 35 13.96 -5.54 -4.62
N LEU A 36 15.16 -5.54 -4.07
CA LEU A 36 15.98 -6.74 -3.85
C LEU A 36 16.50 -6.82 -2.40
N THR A 37 17.07 -7.97 -2.02
CA THR A 37 17.70 -8.20 -0.72
C THR A 37 19.16 -8.57 -0.91
N VAL A 38 20.04 -7.82 -0.28
CA VAL A 38 21.50 -8.04 -0.26
C VAL A 38 21.89 -8.63 1.09
N LEU A 39 22.68 -9.69 1.07
CA LEU A 39 23.32 -10.30 2.24
C LEU A 39 24.77 -9.83 2.29
N ASP A 40 25.12 -9.04 3.28
CA ASP A 40 26.49 -8.56 3.48
C ASP A 40 27.44 -9.62 4.06
N ALA A 41 28.72 -9.30 4.17
CA ALA A 41 29.74 -10.19 4.75
C ALA A 41 29.47 -10.52 6.23
N GLY A 42 28.78 -9.64 6.95
CA GLY A 42 28.34 -9.85 8.34
C GLY A 42 27.10 -10.71 8.48
N LYS A 43 26.58 -11.27 7.38
CA LYS A 43 25.33 -12.06 7.30
C LYS A 43 24.07 -11.27 7.67
N LYS A 44 24.13 -9.94 7.59
CA LYS A 44 22.96 -9.08 7.72
C LYS A 44 22.28 -8.94 6.37
N GLN A 45 20.96 -9.01 6.37
CA GLN A 45 20.14 -8.75 5.18
C GLN A 45 19.71 -7.29 5.13
N HIS A 46 19.92 -6.68 3.97
CA HIS A 46 19.52 -5.32 3.65
C HIS A 46 18.48 -5.34 2.55
N LYS A 47 17.33 -4.74 2.80
CA LYS A 47 16.28 -4.59 1.79
C LYS A 47 16.52 -3.32 1.00
N ILE A 48 16.91 -3.45 -0.25
CA ILE A 48 17.26 -2.36 -1.16
C ILE A 48 16.07 -2.02 -2.05
N ARG A 49 15.72 -0.73 -2.12
CA ARG A 49 14.85 -0.15 -3.14
C ARG A 49 15.72 0.60 -4.14
N LEU A 50 15.65 0.21 -5.40
CA LEU A 50 16.40 0.89 -6.45
C LEU A 50 15.97 2.35 -6.55
N ALA A 51 16.94 3.27 -6.47
CA ALA A 51 16.71 4.71 -6.50
C ALA A 51 16.29 5.18 -7.89
N ASP A 52 15.57 6.31 -7.94
CA ASP A 52 15.27 7.07 -9.16
C ASP A 52 14.37 6.39 -10.19
N ILE A 53 13.99 5.13 -9.98
CA ILE A 53 13.14 4.33 -10.87
C ILE A 53 11.91 3.79 -10.14
N ASP A 54 10.89 3.40 -10.92
CA ASP A 54 9.66 2.80 -10.42
C ASP A 54 9.23 1.68 -11.37
N ALA A 55 9.35 0.43 -10.95
CA ALA A 55 8.98 -0.71 -11.77
C ALA A 55 7.49 -1.03 -11.64
N PRO A 56 6.88 -1.65 -12.68
CA PRO A 56 5.52 -2.15 -12.58
C PRO A 56 5.35 -3.08 -11.38
N GLU A 57 4.27 -2.89 -10.62
CA GLU A 57 3.92 -3.70 -9.45
C GLU A 57 3.71 -5.17 -9.87
N SER A 58 3.90 -6.12 -8.96
CA SER A 58 3.75 -7.56 -9.27
C SER A 58 2.36 -7.93 -9.82
N SER A 59 1.32 -7.18 -9.44
CA SER A 59 -0.06 -7.36 -9.95
C SER A 59 -0.37 -6.53 -11.20
N GLN A 60 0.56 -5.71 -11.65
CA GLN A 60 0.43 -4.86 -12.82
C GLN A 60 0.86 -5.62 -14.09
N PRO A 61 0.29 -5.32 -15.25
CA PRO A 61 0.84 -5.78 -16.52
C PRO A 61 2.35 -5.50 -16.58
N TYR A 62 3.14 -6.44 -17.08
CA TYR A 62 4.60 -6.39 -17.14
C TYR A 62 5.35 -6.54 -15.79
N GLY A 63 4.70 -6.49 -14.62
CA GLY A 63 5.37 -6.56 -13.32
C GLY A 63 6.22 -7.81 -13.11
N ASN A 64 5.72 -8.98 -13.52
CA ASN A 64 6.48 -10.23 -13.43
C ASN A 64 7.71 -10.23 -14.35
N ARG A 65 7.64 -9.60 -15.53
CA ARG A 65 8.78 -9.48 -16.45
C ARG A 65 9.85 -8.55 -15.89
N ALA A 66 9.43 -7.41 -15.32
CA ALA A 66 10.36 -6.50 -14.64
C ALA A 66 11.10 -7.20 -13.49
N ARG A 67 10.37 -7.95 -12.64
CA ARG A 67 10.96 -8.74 -11.55
C ARG A 67 11.92 -9.82 -12.07
N GLN A 68 11.56 -10.50 -13.15
CA GLN A 68 12.42 -11.52 -13.77
C GLN A 68 13.70 -10.90 -14.30
N HIS A 69 13.62 -9.78 -15.03
CA HIS A 69 14.80 -9.09 -15.56
C HIS A 69 15.75 -8.63 -14.45
N LEU A 70 15.23 -8.02 -13.38
CA LEU A 70 16.04 -7.67 -12.20
C LEU A 70 16.71 -8.93 -11.59
N SER A 71 16.01 -10.06 -11.56
CA SER A 71 16.56 -11.31 -11.06
C SER A 71 17.71 -11.82 -11.94
N GLU A 72 17.58 -11.79 -13.25
CA GLU A 72 18.62 -12.20 -14.22
C GLU A 72 19.86 -11.30 -14.11
N LEU A 73 19.66 -10.01 -13.90
CA LEU A 73 20.76 -9.06 -13.70
C LEU A 73 21.52 -9.27 -12.39
N THR A 74 20.82 -9.61 -11.29
CA THR A 74 21.39 -9.44 -9.95
C THR A 74 21.38 -10.69 -9.08
N PHE A 75 20.41 -11.60 -9.21
CA PHE A 75 20.25 -12.70 -8.25
C PHE A 75 21.48 -13.61 -8.19
N GLY A 76 21.97 -13.87 -6.98
CA GLY A 76 23.13 -14.69 -6.72
C GLY A 76 24.48 -14.00 -6.99
N LYS A 77 24.49 -12.77 -7.53
CA LYS A 77 25.71 -12.02 -7.84
C LYS A 77 26.11 -11.11 -6.67
N GLN A 78 27.39 -10.71 -6.65
CA GLN A 78 27.89 -9.63 -5.79
C GLN A 78 27.50 -8.29 -6.38
N VAL A 79 27.02 -7.40 -5.54
CA VAL A 79 26.62 -6.05 -5.91
C VAL A 79 27.26 -5.02 -4.98
N VAL A 80 27.38 -3.81 -5.49
CA VAL A 80 27.64 -2.60 -4.72
C VAL A 80 26.38 -1.76 -4.77
N ALA A 81 25.85 -1.39 -3.62
CA ALA A 81 24.67 -0.53 -3.49
C ALA A 81 25.06 0.78 -2.81
N ASP A 82 25.09 1.86 -3.59
CA ASP A 82 25.34 3.22 -3.10
C ASP A 82 24.03 3.85 -2.65
N CYS A 83 23.88 3.97 -1.33
CA CYS A 83 22.63 4.32 -0.68
C CYS A 83 22.64 5.77 -0.19
N ARG A 84 21.56 6.49 -0.43
CA ARG A 84 21.42 7.89 -0.06
C ARG A 84 20.56 8.14 1.18
N GLU A 85 19.64 7.26 1.45
CA GLU A 85 18.67 7.39 2.54
C GLU A 85 17.96 6.07 2.81
N GLN A 86 17.25 5.97 3.91
CA GLN A 86 16.33 4.88 4.20
C GLN A 86 14.89 5.39 4.10
N ASP A 87 14.02 4.67 3.40
CA ASP A 87 12.63 5.07 3.24
C ASP A 87 11.78 4.76 4.50
N ARG A 88 10.52 5.21 4.49
CA ARG A 88 9.57 4.98 5.60
C ARG A 88 9.27 3.50 5.87
N TYR A 89 9.60 2.61 4.95
CA TYR A 89 9.46 1.15 5.09
C TYR A 89 10.77 0.49 5.52
N LYS A 90 11.78 1.28 5.90
CA LYS A 90 13.12 0.85 6.30
C LYS A 90 13.89 0.12 5.20
N ARG A 91 13.61 0.45 3.93
CA ARG A 91 14.41 0.00 2.79
C ARG A 91 15.50 1.02 2.52
N ASP A 92 16.69 0.54 2.21
CA ASP A 92 17.80 1.39 1.80
C ASP A 92 17.59 1.80 0.33
N VAL A 93 17.55 3.09 0.03
CA VAL A 93 17.30 3.64 -1.31
C VAL A 93 18.63 3.86 -2.00
N CYS A 94 18.95 3.02 -3.01
CA CYS A 94 20.29 2.92 -3.55
C CYS A 94 20.34 2.85 -5.09
N THR A 95 21.44 3.32 -5.66
CA THR A 95 21.90 2.91 -6.99
C THR A 95 22.67 1.60 -6.82
N VAL A 96 22.37 0.59 -7.63
CA VAL A 96 22.99 -0.73 -7.52
C VAL A 96 23.81 -1.02 -8.77
N THR A 97 25.05 -1.54 -8.58
CA THR A 97 25.91 -1.98 -9.67
C THR A 97 26.30 -3.44 -9.52
N VAL A 98 26.39 -4.14 -10.67
CA VAL A 98 26.94 -5.49 -10.80
C VAL A 98 28.13 -5.42 -11.77
N GLY A 99 29.36 -5.51 -11.24
CA GLY A 99 30.54 -5.17 -12.03
C GLY A 99 30.45 -3.73 -12.53
N GLU A 100 30.46 -3.55 -13.86
CA GLU A 100 30.35 -2.21 -14.48
C GLU A 100 28.89 -1.82 -14.84
N THR A 101 27.93 -2.73 -14.65
CA THR A 101 26.54 -2.51 -15.04
C THR A 101 25.78 -1.73 -13.96
N ASP A 102 25.29 -0.55 -14.30
CA ASP A 102 24.28 0.18 -13.50
C ASP A 102 22.92 -0.48 -13.69
N VAL A 103 22.46 -1.20 -12.68
CA VAL A 103 21.20 -1.95 -12.69
C VAL A 103 19.99 -1.03 -12.83
N ASN A 104 20.03 0.16 -12.20
CA ASN A 104 18.94 1.11 -12.26
C ASN A 104 18.77 1.66 -13.69
N ALA A 105 19.87 2.02 -14.34
CA ALA A 105 19.85 2.51 -15.71
C ALA A 105 19.47 1.41 -16.70
N ASP A 106 19.98 0.19 -16.54
CA ASP A 106 19.64 -0.96 -17.40
C ASP A 106 18.13 -1.24 -17.41
N LEU A 107 17.48 -1.24 -16.23
CA LEU A 107 16.04 -1.44 -16.12
C LEU A 107 15.23 -0.38 -16.88
N VAL A 108 15.70 0.86 -16.91
CA VAL A 108 15.07 1.93 -17.68
C VAL A 108 15.35 1.76 -19.18
N GLU A 109 16.61 1.50 -19.55
CA GLU A 109 17.05 1.36 -20.93
C GLU A 109 16.35 0.19 -21.65
N THR A 110 16.14 -0.90 -20.94
CA THR A 110 15.49 -2.11 -21.46
C THR A 110 13.96 -2.07 -21.35
N GLY A 111 13.39 -0.99 -20.76
CA GLY A 111 11.97 -0.80 -20.61
C GLY A 111 11.34 -1.73 -19.56
N HIS A 112 12.04 -2.00 -18.47
CA HIS A 112 11.53 -2.77 -17.32
C HIS A 112 11.16 -1.89 -16.12
N ALA A 113 11.55 -0.61 -16.15
CA ALA A 113 11.15 0.38 -15.16
C ALA A 113 10.90 1.74 -15.81
N TRP A 114 10.11 2.57 -15.12
CA TRP A 114 9.92 3.98 -15.39
C TRP A 114 10.94 4.79 -14.63
N VAL A 115 11.32 5.95 -15.12
CA VAL A 115 11.96 6.97 -14.30
C VAL A 115 10.94 7.48 -13.29
N TYR A 116 11.27 7.45 -11.99
CA TYR A 116 10.38 7.93 -10.95
C TYR A 116 10.47 9.46 -10.83
N SER A 117 9.81 10.18 -11.71
CA SER A 117 9.96 11.63 -11.89
C SER A 117 9.90 12.44 -10.58
N GLN A 118 9.06 12.01 -9.62
CA GLN A 118 8.92 12.70 -8.32
C GLN A 118 10.17 12.57 -7.44
N TYR A 119 10.95 11.51 -7.57
CA TYR A 119 12.10 11.19 -6.70
C TYR A 119 13.43 11.06 -7.47
N ASN A 120 13.39 11.21 -8.79
CA ASN A 120 14.57 11.15 -9.63
C ASN A 120 15.53 12.30 -9.32
N ARG A 121 16.80 11.95 -9.10
CA ARG A 121 17.92 12.88 -8.89
C ARG A 121 19.01 12.73 -9.96
N ARG A 122 18.78 11.90 -10.97
CA ARG A 122 19.70 11.61 -12.07
C ARG A 122 19.26 12.32 -13.34
N ASP A 123 20.17 13.04 -13.98
CA ASP A 123 19.89 13.80 -15.20
C ASP A 123 19.90 12.93 -16.46
N ASP A 124 20.55 11.77 -16.42
CA ASP A 124 20.68 10.83 -17.53
C ASP A 124 19.44 9.94 -17.77
N LEU A 125 18.76 9.50 -16.72
CA LEU A 125 17.65 8.54 -16.81
C LEU A 125 16.49 9.01 -17.70
N PRO A 126 16.07 10.29 -17.70
CA PRO A 126 14.99 10.72 -18.59
C PRO A 126 15.30 10.51 -20.08
N ALA A 127 16.53 10.80 -20.52
CA ALA A 127 16.94 10.59 -21.90
C ALA A 127 17.00 9.09 -22.27
N ILE A 128 17.47 8.25 -21.34
CA ILE A 128 17.50 6.79 -21.50
C ILE A 128 16.07 6.26 -21.66
N GLN A 129 15.12 6.73 -20.83
CA GLN A 129 13.71 6.33 -20.95
C GLN A 129 13.10 6.71 -22.30
N GLU A 130 13.34 7.92 -22.79
CA GLU A 130 12.81 8.35 -24.07
C GLU A 130 13.40 7.48 -25.22
N GLY A 131 14.67 7.09 -25.14
CA GLY A 131 15.28 6.15 -26.05
C GLY A 131 14.60 4.76 -26.02
N ALA A 132 14.29 4.24 -24.82
CA ALA A 132 13.58 2.99 -24.64
C ALA A 132 12.14 3.05 -25.20
N LYS A 133 11.44 4.17 -25.01
CA LYS A 133 10.10 4.41 -25.59
C LYS A 133 10.14 4.43 -27.11
N ALA A 134 11.04 5.22 -27.68
CA ALA A 134 11.19 5.35 -29.14
C ALA A 134 11.49 4.01 -29.81
N ALA A 135 12.24 3.12 -29.14
CA ALA A 135 12.58 1.78 -29.61
C ALA A 135 11.54 0.73 -29.23
N ALA A 136 10.42 1.12 -28.58
CA ALA A 136 9.37 0.22 -28.08
C ALA A 136 9.92 -0.95 -27.24
N LYS A 137 10.98 -0.70 -26.45
CA LYS A 137 11.61 -1.73 -25.59
C LYS A 137 10.71 -2.12 -24.43
N GLY A 138 10.70 -3.39 -24.08
CA GLY A 138 10.09 -3.89 -22.85
C GLY A 138 8.61 -3.55 -22.70
N LEU A 139 8.25 -2.85 -21.64
CA LEU A 139 6.87 -2.39 -21.36
C LEU A 139 6.35 -1.42 -22.43
N TRP A 140 7.24 -0.67 -23.09
CA TRP A 140 6.87 0.30 -24.12
C TRP A 140 6.40 -0.36 -25.43
N GLY A 141 6.70 -1.64 -25.63
CA GLY A 141 6.18 -2.44 -26.74
C GLY A 141 4.82 -3.11 -26.45
N GLN A 142 4.23 -2.88 -25.28
CA GLN A 142 2.92 -3.42 -24.94
C GLN A 142 1.79 -2.54 -25.54
N PRO A 143 0.54 -3.08 -25.67
CA PRO A 143 -0.60 -2.27 -26.00
C PRO A 143 -0.74 -1.07 -25.05
N GLU A 144 -1.07 0.12 -25.58
CA GLU A 144 -1.12 1.38 -24.84
C GLU A 144 -1.94 1.29 -23.53
N ALA A 145 -3.07 0.58 -23.56
CA ALA A 145 -3.90 0.36 -22.37
C ALA A 145 -3.20 -0.40 -21.23
N GLN A 146 -2.08 -1.06 -21.50
CA GLN A 146 -1.27 -1.77 -20.51
C GLN A 146 -0.06 -0.96 -20.02
N ILE A 147 0.24 0.16 -20.69
CA ILE A 147 1.34 1.06 -20.34
C ILE A 147 0.83 2.07 -19.30
N VAL A 148 0.81 1.63 -18.04
CA VAL A 148 0.33 2.45 -16.92
C VAL A 148 1.49 2.70 -15.96
N GLU A 149 1.71 3.96 -15.59
CA GLU A 149 2.73 4.31 -14.60
C GLU A 149 2.43 3.65 -13.25
N PRO A 150 3.42 3.03 -12.56
CA PRO A 150 3.19 2.32 -11.30
C PRO A 150 2.54 3.20 -10.22
N SER A 151 2.90 4.48 -10.15
CA SER A 151 2.29 5.45 -9.24
C SER A 151 0.78 5.62 -9.49
N GLN A 152 0.36 5.65 -10.76
CA GLN A 152 -1.05 5.73 -11.15
C GLN A 152 -1.79 4.41 -10.88
N TRP A 153 -1.13 3.28 -11.15
CA TRP A 153 -1.66 1.95 -10.83
C TRP A 153 -1.99 1.84 -9.34
N ARG A 154 -1.05 2.23 -8.45
CA ARG A 154 -1.27 2.23 -6.98
C ARG A 154 -2.45 3.12 -6.56
N LYS A 155 -2.64 4.28 -7.18
CA LYS A 155 -3.78 5.18 -6.91
C LYS A 155 -5.11 4.51 -7.31
N ASN A 156 -5.15 3.90 -8.49
CA ASN A 156 -6.34 3.21 -9.00
C ASN A 156 -6.73 2.02 -8.09
N GLN A 157 -5.77 1.21 -7.66
CA GLN A 157 -6.00 0.09 -6.75
C GLN A 157 -6.57 0.54 -5.40
N LYS A 158 -6.03 1.62 -4.82
CA LYS A 158 -6.57 2.20 -3.57
C LYS A 158 -8.01 2.69 -3.75
N GLY A 159 -8.32 3.34 -4.86
CA GLY A 159 -9.68 3.78 -5.17
C GLY A 159 -10.67 2.61 -5.23
N VAL A 160 -10.32 1.55 -5.95
CA VAL A 160 -11.14 0.33 -6.03
C VAL A 160 -11.33 -0.31 -4.65
N GLN A 161 -10.26 -0.45 -3.85
CA GLN A 161 -10.35 -1.01 -2.50
C GLN A 161 -11.26 -0.18 -1.59
N GLN A 162 -11.19 1.15 -1.65
CA GLN A 162 -12.06 2.04 -0.88
C GLN A 162 -13.53 1.86 -1.27
N GLN A 163 -13.83 1.78 -2.57
CA GLN A 163 -15.19 1.54 -3.06
C GLN A 163 -15.73 0.18 -2.59
N VAL A 164 -14.93 -0.87 -2.65
CA VAL A 164 -15.30 -2.21 -2.16
C VAL A 164 -15.58 -2.19 -0.66
N GLN A 165 -14.75 -1.52 0.14
CA GLN A 165 -14.97 -1.39 1.59
C GLN A 165 -16.26 -0.62 1.90
N GLN A 166 -16.50 0.50 1.21
CA GLN A 166 -17.74 1.27 1.37
C GLN A 166 -18.99 0.46 0.98
N ALA A 167 -18.90 -0.33 -0.11
CA ALA A 167 -19.99 -1.22 -0.52
C ALA A 167 -20.26 -2.32 0.52
N LYS A 168 -19.20 -2.92 1.11
CA LYS A 168 -19.33 -3.90 2.19
C LYS A 168 -19.95 -3.27 3.44
N GLN A 169 -19.55 -2.07 3.82
CA GLN A 169 -20.14 -1.35 4.96
C GLN A 169 -21.61 -1.02 4.73
N LYS A 170 -22.00 -0.55 3.53
CA LYS A 170 -23.39 -0.31 3.16
C LYS A 170 -24.23 -1.60 3.19
N LYS A 171 -23.67 -2.73 2.73
CA LYS A 171 -24.33 -4.04 2.77
C LYS A 171 -24.53 -4.53 4.21
N ASN A 172 -23.52 -4.39 5.07
CA ASN A 172 -23.60 -4.75 6.49
C ASN A 172 -24.59 -3.83 7.24
N TYR A 173 -24.61 -2.52 6.93
CA TYR A 173 -25.59 -1.60 7.51
C TYR A 173 -27.04 -1.98 7.10
N LYS A 174 -27.27 -2.33 5.81
CA LYS A 174 -28.58 -2.84 5.37
C LYS A 174 -28.95 -4.19 5.97
N ALA A 175 -27.97 -5.06 6.23
CA ALA A 175 -28.21 -6.35 6.88
C ALA A 175 -28.44 -6.20 8.40
N ALA A 176 -27.84 -5.19 9.03
CA ALA A 176 -28.07 -4.85 10.44
C ALA A 176 -29.37 -4.04 10.64
N ALA A 177 -29.81 -3.28 9.65
CA ALA A 177 -31.16 -2.76 9.56
C ALA A 177 -32.03 -3.92 9.05
N GLY A 178 -32.49 -4.79 9.94
CA GLY A 178 -33.47 -5.84 9.63
C GLY A 178 -34.69 -5.29 8.88
N PRO A 179 -35.56 -6.13 8.38
CA PRO A 179 -36.74 -5.66 7.68
C PRO A 179 -37.46 -4.62 8.52
N SER A 180 -37.75 -3.46 7.91
CA SER A 180 -38.49 -2.39 8.57
C SER A 180 -39.90 -2.86 8.89
N TYR A 181 -40.13 -3.23 10.11
CA TYR A 181 -41.45 -3.68 10.58
C TYR A 181 -42.41 -2.56 10.95
N GLY A 182 -42.06 -1.31 10.58
CA GLY A 182 -42.85 -0.12 10.87
C GLY A 182 -42.22 0.77 11.95
N SER A 183 -42.90 1.88 12.29
CA SER A 183 -42.42 2.80 13.32
C SER A 183 -42.61 2.24 14.73
N CYS A 184 -41.68 2.53 15.63
CA CYS A 184 -41.82 2.21 17.04
C CYS A 184 -43.11 2.82 17.61
N GLY A 185 -43.85 2.01 18.39
CA GLY A 185 -45.13 2.42 18.99
C GLY A 185 -46.36 2.00 18.19
N SER A 186 -46.24 1.52 16.96
CA SER A 186 -47.36 1.07 16.14
C SER A 186 -47.91 -0.29 16.60
N LYS A 187 -47.10 -1.14 17.24
CA LYS A 187 -47.47 -2.46 17.75
C LYS A 187 -46.94 -2.64 19.18
N ARG A 188 -47.79 -3.21 20.06
CA ARG A 188 -47.46 -3.37 21.48
C ARG A 188 -47.75 -4.76 22.06
N TYR A 189 -48.44 -5.63 21.32
CA TYR A 189 -48.89 -6.94 21.77
C TYR A 189 -48.48 -8.05 20.82
N CYS A 190 -48.23 -9.25 21.34
CA CYS A 190 -47.79 -10.41 20.55
C CYS A 190 -48.78 -10.77 19.42
N GLY A 191 -50.09 -10.57 19.64
CA GLY A 191 -51.09 -10.82 18.61
C GLY A 191 -51.04 -9.88 17.40
N GLU A 192 -50.30 -8.80 17.49
CA GLU A 192 -50.08 -7.82 16.40
C GLU A 192 -48.85 -8.15 15.55
N MET A 193 -48.02 -9.09 16.03
CA MET A 193 -46.77 -9.49 15.37
C MET A 193 -47.04 -10.58 14.35
N ARG A 194 -46.40 -10.44 13.15
CA ARG A 194 -46.58 -11.40 12.03
C ARG A 194 -45.50 -12.48 12.01
N SER A 195 -44.39 -12.25 12.73
CA SER A 195 -43.27 -13.19 12.81
C SER A 195 -42.45 -12.96 14.07
N CYS A 196 -41.68 -13.98 14.47
CA CYS A 196 -40.73 -13.85 15.58
C CYS A 196 -39.70 -12.72 15.34
N ALA A 197 -39.22 -12.57 14.11
CA ALA A 197 -38.28 -11.49 13.77
C ALA A 197 -38.89 -10.09 13.98
N GLU A 198 -40.17 -9.92 13.71
CA GLU A 198 -40.92 -8.70 14.00
C GLU A 198 -41.07 -8.48 15.52
N ALA A 199 -41.42 -9.53 16.27
CA ALA A 199 -41.49 -9.45 17.73
C ALA A 199 -40.14 -9.06 18.36
N GLN A 200 -39.03 -9.65 17.90
CA GLN A 200 -37.68 -9.32 18.33
C GLN A 200 -37.30 -7.85 17.98
N TYR A 201 -37.73 -7.37 16.81
CA TYR A 201 -37.52 -5.96 16.44
C TYR A 201 -38.20 -5.00 17.42
N TYR A 202 -39.53 -5.19 17.68
CA TYR A 202 -40.26 -4.34 18.61
C TYR A 202 -39.75 -4.48 20.04
N TYR A 203 -39.34 -5.64 20.48
CA TYR A 203 -38.76 -5.87 21.80
C TYR A 203 -37.42 -5.16 21.97
N ARG A 204 -36.45 -5.41 21.05
CA ARG A 204 -35.06 -4.96 21.19
C ARG A 204 -34.83 -3.53 20.69
N GLN A 205 -35.44 -3.16 19.57
CA GLN A 205 -35.20 -1.87 18.94
C GLN A 205 -36.19 -0.80 19.42
N CYS A 206 -37.43 -1.19 19.72
CA CYS A 206 -38.47 -0.26 20.14
C CYS A 206 -38.71 -0.28 21.67
N GLY A 207 -38.04 -1.14 22.42
CA GLY A 207 -38.13 -1.20 23.88
C GLY A 207 -39.48 -1.68 24.40
N VAL A 208 -40.24 -2.46 23.62
CA VAL A 208 -41.56 -2.96 24.00
C VAL A 208 -41.42 -4.19 24.90
N SER A 209 -41.05 -4.00 26.16
CA SER A 209 -40.71 -5.05 27.14
C SER A 209 -41.89 -5.98 27.47
N ARG A 210 -43.13 -5.54 27.28
CA ARG A 210 -44.32 -6.36 27.52
C ARG A 210 -44.51 -7.57 26.57
N LEU A 211 -43.69 -7.60 25.47
CA LEU A 211 -43.69 -8.73 24.54
C LEU A 211 -43.00 -9.96 25.14
N ASP A 212 -42.21 -9.78 26.20
CA ASP A 212 -41.52 -10.80 26.97
C ASP A 212 -42.15 -10.86 28.36
N GLY A 213 -43.10 -11.79 28.57
CA GLY A 213 -43.95 -11.81 29.77
C GLY A 213 -43.27 -12.37 31.01
N ASP A 214 -42.37 -13.37 30.83
CA ASP A 214 -41.65 -14.02 31.92
C ASP A 214 -40.21 -13.48 32.09
N LYS A 215 -39.77 -12.60 31.16
CA LYS A 215 -38.48 -11.91 31.18
C LYS A 215 -37.27 -12.86 30.96
N ASP A 216 -37.47 -13.89 30.18
CA ASP A 216 -36.41 -14.83 29.80
C ASP A 216 -35.60 -14.35 28.58
N GLY A 217 -35.99 -13.22 27.96
CA GLY A 217 -35.32 -12.61 26.80
C GLY A 217 -35.89 -13.05 25.45
N VAL A 218 -36.96 -13.87 25.46
CA VAL A 218 -37.65 -14.35 24.26
C VAL A 218 -39.03 -13.66 24.16
N PRO A 219 -39.20 -12.68 23.27
CA PRO A 219 -40.50 -12.02 23.12
C PRO A 219 -41.50 -12.96 22.40
N CYS A 220 -42.76 -12.94 22.83
CA CYS A 220 -43.86 -13.63 22.18
C CYS A 220 -43.59 -15.14 21.96
N GLU A 221 -43.42 -15.90 23.01
CA GLU A 221 -43.04 -17.31 23.01
C GLU A 221 -43.85 -18.17 22.06
N LYS A 222 -45.18 -17.99 21.98
CA LYS A 222 -46.04 -18.72 21.01
C LYS A 222 -45.64 -18.48 19.57
N LEU A 223 -44.88 -17.41 19.29
CA LEU A 223 -44.43 -17.03 17.94
C LEU A 223 -42.92 -17.27 17.77
N CYS A 224 -42.15 -17.20 18.86
CA CYS A 224 -40.69 -17.33 18.87
C CYS A 224 -40.16 -18.56 19.58
N GLY A 225 -40.92 -19.18 20.45
CA GLY A 225 -40.58 -20.46 21.07
C GLY A 225 -41.03 -21.63 20.18
N ASN A 226 -40.22 -22.67 20.15
CA ASN A 226 -40.62 -23.96 19.60
C ASN A 226 -41.41 -24.72 20.62
#